data_9dc696c3692689eee83187bcd98da31f
#
_entry.id   9dc696c3692689eee83187bcd98da31f
#
_cell.length_a   1.000
_cell.length_b   1.000
_cell.length_c   1.000
_cell.angle_alpha   90.00
_cell.angle_beta   90.00
_cell.angle_gamma   90.00
#
_symmetry.space_group_name_H-M   'P 1'
#
loop_
_entity.id
_entity.type
_entity.pdbx_description
1 polymer ?
#
loop_
_entity_poly.entity_id
_entity_poly.type
_entity_poly.pdbx_seq_one_letter_code
_entity_poly.pdbx_strand_id
1 'polypeptide(L)'
;GEPTMHPFFIDMIRLFRQELPKTPLMMTSNGGGLLRDTQKSVNMLMEAGLNVLFLDNYDRIKIVDKIKERYNGPYPVFEYPAERDANPHRRRKVTEHHIVVGLDLTLATSGTHAQVSNHAGNSFPLNHEQDGKRCAKPFREMSIRWDGNVAICCNDWVGWYKCGNVIDTPIEEVWQGKAFHAARQKLYNGDRKFGPCNGCDNTTLRNGLLPDRMGRKTLPEPTEETNTAIKEALAGGTYTKRVKKHYDFI
;
A
#
# COMPACT_ATOMS: atom_id res chain seq x y z
N GLY A 1 7.81 -5.09 5.57
CA GLY A 1 7.99 -6.01 6.70
C GLY A 1 6.72 -6.78 7.03
N GLU A 2 6.86 -7.87 7.75
CA GLU A 2 5.74 -8.72 8.18
C GLU A 2 5.24 -8.23 9.56
N PRO A 3 3.99 -7.74 9.68
CA PRO A 3 3.51 -7.15 10.93
C PRO A 3 3.43 -8.16 12.08
N THR A 4 3.14 -9.43 11.81
CA THR A 4 3.04 -10.47 12.85
C THR A 4 4.38 -10.82 13.52
N MET A 5 5.49 -10.34 12.96
CA MET A 5 6.82 -10.48 13.54
C MET A 5 7.18 -9.34 14.50
N HIS A 6 6.39 -8.28 14.55
CA HIS A 6 6.63 -7.16 15.47
C HIS A 6 6.16 -7.52 16.89
N PRO A 7 7.00 -7.37 17.93
CA PRO A 7 6.68 -7.85 19.28
C PRO A 7 5.45 -7.15 19.91
N PHE A 8 5.17 -5.92 19.52
CA PHE A 8 4.08 -5.11 20.06
C PHE A 8 2.92 -4.90 19.07
N PHE A 9 2.80 -5.71 18.01
CA PHE A 9 1.79 -5.43 17.00
C PHE A 9 0.34 -5.53 17.51
N ILE A 10 0.07 -6.42 18.46
CA ILE A 10 -1.25 -6.53 19.12
C ILE A 10 -1.57 -5.25 19.90
N ASP A 11 -0.59 -4.73 20.64
CA ASP A 11 -0.78 -3.49 21.42
C ASP A 11 -0.96 -2.28 20.51
N MET A 12 -0.29 -2.27 19.36
CA MET A 12 -0.51 -1.25 18.32
C MET A 12 -1.95 -1.30 17.79
N ILE A 13 -2.51 -2.49 17.54
CA ILE A 13 -3.91 -2.62 17.10
C ILE A 13 -4.86 -2.11 18.19
N ARG A 14 -4.63 -2.46 19.46
CA ARG A 14 -5.42 -1.94 20.59
C ARG A 14 -5.38 -0.42 20.67
N LEU A 15 -4.18 0.17 20.55
CA LEU A 15 -4.00 1.61 20.52
C LEU A 15 -4.76 2.25 19.37
N PHE A 16 -4.60 1.73 18.15
CA PHE A 16 -5.35 2.23 16.99
C PHE A 16 -6.86 2.13 17.19
N ARG A 17 -7.34 1.04 17.80
CA ARG A 17 -8.78 0.88 18.07
C ARG A 17 -9.26 1.86 19.13
N GLN A 18 -8.47 2.14 20.14
CA GLN A 18 -8.77 3.14 21.16
C GLN A 18 -8.86 4.55 20.58
N GLU A 19 -7.84 4.95 19.81
CA GLU A 19 -7.75 6.30 19.24
C GLU A 19 -8.69 6.50 18.03
N LEU A 20 -8.99 5.44 17.31
CA LEU A 20 -9.79 5.45 16.08
C LEU A 20 -10.96 4.45 16.14
N PRO A 21 -11.92 4.63 17.07
CA PRO A 21 -12.92 3.61 17.41
C PRO A 21 -13.86 3.24 16.24
N LYS A 22 -14.06 4.13 15.29
CA LYS A 22 -14.95 3.94 14.13
C LYS A 22 -14.21 3.61 12.84
N THR A 23 -12.88 3.68 12.83
CA THR A 23 -12.09 3.47 11.61
C THR A 23 -11.88 1.97 11.38
N PRO A 24 -12.17 1.45 10.17
CA PRO A 24 -11.83 0.08 9.85
C PRO A 24 -10.33 -0.15 9.92
N LEU A 25 -9.90 -1.17 10.67
CA LEU A 25 -8.51 -1.60 10.75
C LEU A 25 -8.32 -2.87 9.94
N MET A 26 -7.40 -2.82 8.98
CA MET A 26 -7.03 -3.96 8.16
C MET A 26 -5.53 -4.20 8.27
N MET A 27 -5.14 -5.46 8.36
CA MET A 27 -3.75 -5.89 8.35
C MET A 27 -3.52 -6.86 7.20
N THR A 28 -2.46 -6.63 6.42
CA THR A 28 -1.97 -7.60 5.44
C THR A 28 -0.77 -8.33 6.01
N SER A 29 -0.76 -9.65 5.91
CA SER A 29 0.27 -10.54 6.48
C SER A 29 0.55 -11.72 5.56
N ASN A 30 1.79 -12.21 5.56
CA ASN A 30 2.12 -13.51 4.97
C ASN A 30 1.80 -14.68 5.90
N GLY A 31 1.32 -14.42 7.11
CA GLY A 31 0.91 -15.41 8.09
C GLY A 31 2.04 -16.08 8.86
N GLY A 32 3.30 -15.73 8.62
CA GLY A 32 4.45 -16.41 9.23
C GLY A 32 4.41 -16.45 10.76
N GLY A 33 4.08 -15.34 11.39
CA GLY A 33 3.97 -15.24 12.85
C GLY A 33 2.70 -15.91 13.45
N LEU A 34 1.75 -16.31 12.61
CA LEU A 34 0.50 -16.95 13.07
C LEU A 34 0.60 -18.48 13.16
N LEU A 35 1.64 -19.10 12.60
CA LEU A 35 1.73 -20.55 12.49
C LEU A 35 1.93 -21.28 13.81
N ARG A 36 2.53 -20.65 14.82
CA ARG A 36 2.85 -21.30 16.10
C ARG A 36 1.59 -21.73 16.85
N ASP A 37 0.62 -20.83 16.90
CA ASP A 37 -0.70 -21.07 17.51
C ASP A 37 -1.73 -20.24 16.70
N THR A 38 -2.16 -20.82 15.60
CA THR A 38 -2.99 -20.11 14.60
C THR A 38 -4.30 -19.61 15.21
N GLN A 39 -5.00 -20.49 15.94
CA GLN A 39 -6.30 -20.15 16.54
C GLN A 39 -6.18 -18.99 17.53
N LYS A 40 -5.26 -19.11 18.46
CA LYS A 40 -5.02 -18.07 19.48
C LYS A 40 -4.55 -16.75 18.86
N SER A 41 -3.61 -16.82 17.93
CA SER A 41 -3.04 -15.63 17.31
C SER A 41 -4.08 -14.84 16.52
N VAL A 42 -4.92 -15.52 15.73
CA VAL A 42 -6.01 -14.88 14.98
C VAL A 42 -7.05 -14.29 15.93
N ASN A 43 -7.47 -15.04 16.95
CA ASN A 43 -8.46 -14.53 17.91
C ASN A 43 -7.92 -13.28 18.63
N MET A 44 -6.69 -13.28 19.09
CA MET A 44 -6.07 -12.12 19.73
C MET A 44 -6.05 -10.88 18.84
N LEU A 45 -5.82 -11.03 17.53
CA LEU A 45 -5.87 -9.92 16.57
C LEU A 45 -7.26 -9.30 16.48
N MET A 46 -8.27 -10.15 16.33
CA MET A 46 -9.66 -9.72 16.17
C MET A 46 -10.19 -9.10 17.47
N GLU A 47 -9.89 -9.70 18.62
CA GLU A 47 -10.24 -9.19 19.95
C GLU A 47 -9.52 -7.86 20.28
N ALA A 48 -8.31 -7.66 19.75
CA ALA A 48 -7.62 -6.38 19.84
C ALA A 48 -8.28 -5.26 19.03
N GLY A 49 -9.20 -5.61 18.13
CA GLY A 49 -9.98 -4.66 17.35
C GLY A 49 -9.67 -4.64 15.85
N LEU A 50 -8.86 -5.58 15.34
CA LEU A 50 -8.66 -5.73 13.89
C LEU A 50 -9.97 -6.15 13.23
N ASN A 51 -10.37 -5.48 12.15
CA ASN A 51 -11.57 -5.86 11.41
C ASN A 51 -11.25 -6.89 10.32
N VAL A 52 -10.17 -6.68 9.58
CA VAL A 52 -9.83 -7.54 8.44
C VAL A 52 -8.39 -8.02 8.56
N LEU A 53 -8.20 -9.32 8.62
CA LEU A 53 -6.93 -9.98 8.40
C LEU A 53 -6.86 -10.44 6.95
N PHE A 54 -6.02 -9.79 6.15
CA PHE A 54 -5.76 -10.19 4.77
C PHE A 54 -4.49 -11.03 4.74
N LEU A 55 -4.59 -12.26 4.28
CA LEU A 55 -3.47 -13.20 4.16
C LEU A 55 -3.00 -13.25 2.70
N ASP A 56 -1.80 -12.72 2.44
CA ASP A 56 -1.18 -12.77 1.13
C ASP A 56 -0.50 -14.13 0.91
N ASN A 57 -0.90 -14.80 -0.17
CA ASN A 57 -0.41 -16.13 -0.54
C ASN A 57 0.65 -16.01 -1.66
N TYR A 58 1.85 -15.55 -1.30
CA TYR A 58 3.00 -15.48 -2.23
C TYR A 58 4.19 -16.32 -1.79
N ASP A 59 4.01 -17.13 -0.75
CA ASP A 59 5.06 -17.99 -0.20
C ASP A 59 4.94 -19.42 -0.74
N ARG A 60 5.99 -19.92 -1.35
CA ARG A 60 6.07 -21.31 -1.85
C ARG A 60 5.92 -22.35 -0.73
N ILE A 61 6.12 -21.98 0.52
CA ILE A 61 5.94 -22.85 1.70
C ILE A 61 4.46 -23.06 2.03
N LYS A 62 3.56 -22.39 1.33
CA LYS A 62 2.10 -22.48 1.51
C LYS A 62 1.67 -22.25 2.96
N ILE A 63 2.20 -21.18 3.55
CA ILE A 63 1.87 -20.78 4.93
C ILE A 63 0.37 -20.53 5.08
N VAL A 64 -0.23 -19.85 4.12
CA VAL A 64 -1.66 -19.51 4.16
C VAL A 64 -2.54 -20.76 4.13
N ASP A 65 -2.19 -21.79 3.35
CA ASP A 65 -2.93 -23.04 3.32
C ASP A 65 -2.89 -23.72 4.71
N LYS A 66 -1.73 -23.74 5.36
CA LYS A 66 -1.58 -24.26 6.73
C LYS A 66 -2.40 -23.49 7.76
N ILE A 67 -2.52 -22.17 7.59
CA ILE A 67 -3.37 -21.35 8.46
C ILE A 67 -4.84 -21.71 8.26
N LYS A 68 -5.29 -21.85 7.01
CA LYS A 68 -6.66 -22.27 6.69
C LYS A 68 -7.01 -23.62 7.31
N GLU A 69 -6.12 -24.59 7.19
CA GLU A 69 -6.31 -25.94 7.76
C GLU A 69 -6.41 -25.95 9.29
N ARG A 70 -5.66 -25.06 9.96
CA ARG A 70 -5.56 -25.02 11.43
C ARG A 70 -6.60 -24.10 12.09
N TYR A 71 -7.15 -23.15 11.33
CA TYR A 71 -8.08 -22.19 11.88
C TYR A 71 -9.52 -22.71 11.78
N ASN A 72 -10.18 -22.89 12.93
CA ASN A 72 -11.59 -23.26 13.05
C ASN A 72 -12.35 -22.31 14.01
N GLY A 73 -11.87 -21.08 14.15
CA GLY A 73 -12.44 -20.10 15.07
C GLY A 73 -13.71 -19.43 14.55
N PRO A 74 -14.24 -18.46 15.33
CA PRO A 74 -15.55 -17.84 15.08
C PRO A 74 -15.54 -16.86 13.89
N TYR A 75 -14.38 -16.41 13.41
CA TYR A 75 -14.29 -15.40 12.37
C TYR A 75 -14.31 -16.05 10.99
N PRO A 76 -15.23 -15.63 10.08
CA PRO A 76 -15.35 -16.26 8.79
C PRO A 76 -14.12 -16.01 7.91
N VAL A 77 -13.76 -17.04 7.14
CA VAL A 77 -12.66 -17.02 6.18
C VAL A 77 -13.24 -16.96 4.77
N PHE A 78 -12.77 -15.99 3.98
CA PHE A 78 -13.16 -15.81 2.58
C PHE A 78 -11.94 -15.93 1.68
N GLU A 79 -12.07 -16.64 0.59
CA GLU A 79 -11.08 -16.59 -0.48
C GLU A 79 -11.34 -15.40 -1.38
N TYR A 80 -10.28 -14.70 -1.75
CA TYR A 80 -10.37 -13.62 -2.71
C TYR A 80 -10.55 -14.24 -4.10
N PRO A 81 -11.72 -14.08 -4.73
CA PRO A 81 -11.99 -14.70 -6.02
C PRO A 81 -11.15 -14.06 -7.13
N ALA A 82 -10.79 -14.86 -8.11
CA ALA A 82 -10.17 -14.38 -9.34
C ALA A 82 -11.08 -13.39 -10.09
N GLU A 83 -12.39 -13.56 -9.97
CA GLU A 83 -13.39 -12.68 -10.57
C GLU A 83 -13.79 -11.55 -9.63
N ARG A 84 -13.62 -10.32 -10.11
CA ARG A 84 -13.77 -9.09 -9.34
C ARG A 84 -15.18 -8.88 -8.76
N ASP A 85 -16.21 -9.36 -9.46
CA ASP A 85 -17.60 -9.13 -9.09
C ASP A 85 -18.17 -10.17 -8.12
N ALA A 86 -17.51 -11.31 -8.00
CA ALA A 86 -17.88 -12.38 -7.09
C ALA A 86 -17.25 -12.29 -5.69
N ASN A 87 -16.50 -11.19 -5.39
CA ASN A 87 -15.76 -11.06 -4.14
C ASN A 87 -16.68 -10.87 -2.92
N PRO A 88 -16.85 -11.88 -2.06
CA PRO A 88 -17.73 -11.78 -0.90
C PRO A 88 -17.27 -10.75 0.13
N HIS A 89 -15.96 -10.48 0.19
CA HIS A 89 -15.39 -9.45 1.06
C HIS A 89 -15.95 -8.04 0.76
N ARG A 90 -16.23 -7.72 -0.51
CA ARG A 90 -16.80 -6.42 -0.88
C ARG A 90 -18.24 -6.20 -0.44
N ARG A 91 -18.97 -7.28 -0.14
CA ARG A 91 -20.36 -7.23 0.32
C ARG A 91 -20.45 -7.06 1.82
N ARG A 92 -19.35 -7.31 2.56
CA ARG A 92 -19.33 -7.17 4.02
C ARG A 92 -19.05 -5.73 4.41
N LYS A 93 -19.61 -5.34 5.54
CA LYS A 93 -19.24 -4.08 6.18
C LYS A 93 -17.78 -4.19 6.62
N VAL A 94 -16.97 -3.19 6.32
CA VAL A 94 -15.54 -3.16 6.69
C VAL A 94 -15.31 -3.19 8.20
N THR A 95 -16.37 -2.98 8.99
CA THR A 95 -16.34 -3.07 10.46
C THR A 95 -16.55 -4.50 10.98
N GLU A 96 -16.94 -5.43 10.13
CA GLU A 96 -17.13 -6.84 10.55
C GLU A 96 -15.79 -7.56 10.58
N HIS A 97 -15.57 -8.35 11.65
CA HIS A 97 -14.34 -9.13 11.79
C HIS A 97 -14.33 -10.32 10.84
N HIS A 98 -13.32 -10.43 10.00
CA HIS A 98 -13.17 -11.55 9.07
C HIS A 98 -11.75 -11.69 8.53
N ILE A 99 -11.48 -12.86 7.97
CA ILE A 99 -10.21 -13.21 7.33
C ILE A 99 -10.45 -13.26 5.82
N VAL A 100 -9.52 -12.71 5.06
CA VAL A 100 -9.50 -12.79 3.60
C VAL A 100 -8.20 -13.47 3.17
N VAL A 101 -8.32 -14.55 2.42
CA VAL A 101 -7.19 -15.22 1.79
C VAL A 101 -7.01 -14.64 0.40
N GLY A 102 -5.86 -14.07 0.14
CA GLY A 102 -5.48 -13.50 -1.15
C GLY A 102 -5.29 -14.57 -2.23
N LEU A 103 -5.13 -14.11 -3.48
CA LEU A 103 -4.77 -14.99 -4.59
C LEU A 103 -3.41 -15.64 -4.35
N ASP A 104 -3.22 -16.83 -4.91
CA ASP A 104 -1.90 -17.45 -4.98
C ASP A 104 -1.01 -16.66 -5.97
N LEU A 105 -0.02 -15.96 -5.41
CA LEU A 105 0.89 -15.11 -6.16
C LEU A 105 2.26 -15.75 -6.40
N THR A 106 2.43 -17.03 -6.06
CA THR A 106 3.74 -17.71 -6.17
C THR A 106 4.29 -17.77 -7.59
N LEU A 107 3.41 -17.70 -8.59
CA LEU A 107 3.74 -17.68 -10.02
C LEU A 107 3.41 -16.34 -10.67
N ALA A 108 3.11 -15.32 -9.87
CA ALA A 108 2.71 -14.01 -10.38
C ALA A 108 3.88 -13.31 -11.07
N THR A 109 3.58 -12.68 -12.19
CA THR A 109 4.50 -11.78 -12.91
C THR A 109 3.82 -10.43 -13.12
N SER A 110 4.60 -9.36 -13.26
CA SER A 110 4.05 -8.04 -13.54
C SER A 110 3.24 -8.04 -14.83
N GLY A 111 2.06 -7.43 -14.81
CA GLY A 111 1.17 -7.31 -15.96
C GLY A 111 0.39 -8.58 -16.33
N THR A 112 0.49 -9.66 -15.56
CA THR A 112 -0.33 -10.87 -15.77
C THR A 112 -1.66 -10.79 -15.01
N HIS A 113 -2.54 -11.77 -15.26
CA HIS A 113 -3.83 -11.88 -14.56
C HIS A 113 -3.69 -12.02 -13.04
N ALA A 114 -2.59 -12.52 -12.54
CA ALA A 114 -2.24 -12.54 -11.12
C ALA A 114 -1.91 -11.13 -10.57
N GLN A 115 -1.71 -10.16 -11.44
CA GLN A 115 -1.68 -8.71 -11.23
C GLN A 115 -0.88 -8.24 -10.01
N VAL A 116 0.34 -8.70 -9.90
CA VAL A 116 1.29 -8.09 -8.99
C VAL A 116 1.84 -6.83 -9.65
N SER A 117 1.71 -5.70 -8.96
CA SER A 117 2.31 -4.45 -9.40
C SER A 117 3.84 -4.56 -9.41
N ASN A 118 4.50 -3.86 -10.33
CA ASN A 118 5.95 -3.73 -10.29
C ASN A 118 6.45 -2.90 -9.10
N HIS A 119 5.54 -2.38 -8.28
CA HIS A 119 5.84 -1.53 -7.13
C HIS A 119 6.84 -0.42 -7.49
N ALA A 120 6.54 0.31 -8.55
CA ALA A 120 7.41 1.38 -9.06
C ALA A 120 8.84 0.88 -9.40
N GLY A 121 8.95 -0.31 -9.99
CA GLY A 121 10.22 -0.93 -10.34
C GLY A 121 10.96 -1.61 -9.18
N ASN A 122 10.38 -1.69 -7.99
CA ASN A 122 11.03 -2.32 -6.83
C ASN A 122 10.92 -3.87 -6.86
N SER A 123 9.90 -4.42 -7.48
CA SER A 123 9.67 -5.88 -7.57
C SER A 123 9.89 -6.43 -8.96
N PHE A 124 9.49 -5.72 -9.99
CA PHE A 124 9.60 -6.07 -11.40
C PHE A 124 10.15 -4.90 -12.20
N PRO A 125 10.61 -5.12 -13.44
CA PRO A 125 11.11 -4.04 -14.31
C PRO A 125 10.11 -2.90 -14.48
N LEU A 126 10.62 -1.74 -14.83
CA LEU A 126 9.80 -0.59 -15.16
C LEU A 126 8.86 -0.91 -16.34
N ASN A 127 7.65 -0.38 -16.26
CA ASN A 127 6.64 -0.52 -17.31
C ASN A 127 6.03 0.86 -17.57
N HIS A 128 6.20 1.39 -18.76
CA HIS A 128 5.79 2.73 -19.14
C HIS A 128 4.38 2.83 -19.75
N GLU A 129 3.58 1.77 -19.71
CA GLU A 129 2.20 1.77 -20.24
C GLU A 129 1.28 2.78 -19.53
N GLN A 130 1.65 3.19 -18.32
CA GLN A 130 0.90 4.16 -17.52
C GLN A 130 1.44 5.59 -17.63
N ASP A 131 2.52 5.81 -18.39
CA ASP A 131 3.05 7.14 -18.62
C ASP A 131 2.00 8.04 -19.30
N GLY A 132 1.96 9.31 -18.91
CA GLY A 132 0.92 10.24 -19.35
C GLY A 132 -0.44 10.11 -18.65
N LYS A 133 -0.65 9.06 -17.85
CA LYS A 133 -1.92 8.85 -17.15
C LYS A 133 -1.89 9.41 -15.72
N ARG A 134 -3.00 9.98 -15.31
CA ARG A 134 -3.20 10.48 -13.94
C ARG A 134 -3.09 9.38 -12.90
N CYS A 135 -2.74 9.75 -11.66
CA CYS A 135 -2.75 8.85 -10.52
C CYS A 135 -3.37 9.53 -9.30
N ALA A 136 -4.37 8.88 -8.69
CA ALA A 136 -5.08 9.42 -7.53
C ALA A 136 -4.53 8.94 -6.18
N LYS A 137 -3.52 8.05 -6.15
CA LYS A 137 -3.00 7.51 -4.88
C LYS A 137 -2.66 8.60 -3.86
N PRO A 138 -1.82 9.60 -4.17
CA PRO A 138 -1.45 10.61 -3.17
C PRO A 138 -2.57 11.59 -2.80
N PHE A 139 -3.75 11.48 -3.40
CA PHE A 139 -4.93 12.29 -3.02
C PHE A 139 -5.81 11.62 -1.97
N ARG A 140 -5.61 10.35 -1.69
CA ARG A 140 -6.50 9.55 -0.85
C ARG A 140 -5.80 8.62 0.12
N GLU A 141 -4.49 8.42 0.00
CA GLU A 141 -3.73 7.55 0.87
C GLU A 141 -2.38 8.18 1.24
N MET A 142 -1.91 7.88 2.44
CA MET A 142 -0.58 8.21 2.94
C MET A 142 0.10 6.89 3.32
N SER A 143 1.33 6.72 2.91
CA SER A 143 2.14 5.55 3.26
C SER A 143 3.20 5.94 4.27
N ILE A 144 3.00 5.55 5.53
CA ILE A 144 3.94 5.79 6.61
C ILE A 144 4.81 4.55 6.78
N ARG A 145 6.11 4.76 6.76
CA ARG A 145 7.11 3.71 6.91
C ARG A 145 7.44 3.49 8.38
N TRP A 146 8.14 2.40 8.64
CA TRP A 146 8.56 2.00 9.99
C TRP A 146 9.44 3.04 10.72
N ASP A 147 10.12 3.92 9.99
CA ASP A 147 11.00 4.98 10.46
C ASP A 147 10.29 6.36 10.55
N GLY A 148 8.97 6.37 10.42
CA GLY A 148 8.16 7.59 10.41
C GLY A 148 8.21 8.38 9.10
N ASN A 149 9.10 8.03 8.17
CA ASN A 149 9.12 8.67 6.86
C ASN A 149 7.84 8.38 6.08
N VAL A 150 7.34 9.39 5.40
CA VAL A 150 6.13 9.32 4.59
C VAL A 150 6.52 9.24 3.12
N ALA A 151 6.19 8.13 2.49
CA ALA A 151 6.33 7.94 1.05
C ALA A 151 5.08 8.42 0.30
N ILE A 152 5.24 8.75 -0.97
CA ILE A 152 4.15 9.26 -1.83
C ILE A 152 2.98 8.27 -1.94
N CYS A 153 3.26 6.97 -1.93
CA CYS A 153 2.25 5.91 -1.96
C CYS A 153 2.86 4.56 -1.53
N CYS A 154 2.03 3.54 -1.35
CA CYS A 154 2.45 2.21 -0.94
C CYS A 154 3.34 1.47 -1.97
N ASN A 155 3.37 1.89 -3.23
CA ASN A 155 4.27 1.28 -4.23
C ASN A 155 5.72 1.76 -4.09
N ASP A 156 5.94 2.86 -3.42
CA ASP A 156 7.28 3.37 -3.13
C ASP A 156 7.88 2.70 -1.89
N TRP A 157 8.16 1.41 -1.98
CA TRP A 157 8.68 0.62 -0.86
C TRP A 157 10.00 1.14 -0.32
N VAL A 158 10.83 1.67 -1.18
CA VAL A 158 12.17 2.17 -0.82
C VAL A 158 12.08 3.56 -0.22
N GLY A 159 10.98 4.29 -0.46
CA GLY A 159 10.80 5.66 -0.01
C GLY A 159 11.67 6.64 -0.79
N TRP A 160 11.66 6.49 -2.12
CA TRP A 160 12.35 7.38 -3.03
C TRP A 160 11.88 8.82 -2.92
N TYR A 161 10.57 8.97 -2.80
CA TYR A 161 9.93 10.26 -2.70
C TYR A 161 9.45 10.50 -1.28
N LYS A 162 10.19 11.30 -0.53
CA LYS A 162 9.84 11.63 0.86
C LYS A 162 8.92 12.83 0.90
N CYS A 163 7.74 12.62 1.50
CA CYS A 163 6.77 13.68 1.72
C CYS A 163 6.94 14.39 3.07
N GLY A 164 7.74 13.84 3.97
CA GLY A 164 8.00 14.33 5.32
C GLY A 164 8.23 13.17 6.29
N ASN A 165 8.26 13.47 7.60
CA ASN A 165 8.35 12.47 8.66
C ASN A 165 7.35 12.79 9.76
N VAL A 166 6.52 11.81 10.16
CA VAL A 166 5.46 12.00 11.16
C VAL A 166 5.95 11.92 12.62
N ILE A 167 7.23 11.61 12.84
CA ILE A 167 7.84 11.71 14.17
C ILE A 167 8.10 13.19 14.50
N ASP A 168 8.53 13.95 13.52
CA ASP A 168 8.97 15.34 13.71
C ASP A 168 7.90 16.37 13.31
N THR A 169 6.89 15.95 12.54
CA THR A 169 5.90 16.85 11.95
C THR A 169 4.49 16.26 12.09
N PRO A 170 3.49 17.04 12.52
CA PRO A 170 2.10 16.59 12.55
C PRO A 170 1.64 16.02 11.21
N ILE A 171 0.87 14.93 11.26
CA ILE A 171 0.44 14.19 10.08
C ILE A 171 -0.32 15.05 9.07
N GLU A 172 -1.13 15.99 9.56
CA GLU A 172 -1.89 16.93 8.74
C GLU A 172 -0.96 17.89 7.98
N GLU A 173 0.12 18.34 8.62
CA GLU A 173 1.10 19.22 7.99
C GLU A 173 1.89 18.46 6.90
N VAL A 174 2.26 17.21 7.15
CA VAL A 174 2.88 16.36 6.13
C VAL A 174 1.93 16.17 4.95
N TRP A 175 0.65 15.88 5.22
CA TRP A 175 -0.37 15.68 4.19
C TRP A 175 -0.61 16.92 3.32
N GLN A 176 -0.56 18.11 3.90
CA GLN A 176 -0.70 19.40 3.22
C GLN A 176 0.64 19.96 2.71
N GLY A 177 1.74 19.27 3.00
CA GLY A 177 3.08 19.75 2.73
C GLY A 177 3.42 19.90 1.24
N LYS A 178 4.44 20.72 0.97
CA LYS A 178 4.88 21.04 -0.40
C LYS A 178 5.19 19.81 -1.25
N ALA A 179 5.81 18.79 -0.67
CA ALA A 179 6.17 17.57 -1.39
C ALA A 179 4.94 16.80 -1.90
N PHE A 180 3.92 16.60 -1.03
CA PHE A 180 2.66 16.00 -1.46
C PHE A 180 1.94 16.86 -2.48
N HIS A 181 1.91 18.18 -2.27
CA HIS A 181 1.27 19.09 -3.19
C HIS A 181 1.92 19.04 -4.58
N ALA A 182 3.23 19.08 -4.66
CA ALA A 182 3.99 18.98 -5.90
C ALA A 182 3.73 17.68 -6.66
N ALA A 183 3.76 16.54 -5.94
CA ALA A 183 3.46 15.25 -6.53
C ALA A 183 2.01 15.15 -7.04
N ARG A 184 1.05 15.66 -6.26
CA ARG A 184 -0.36 15.71 -6.66
C ARG A 184 -0.55 16.53 -7.93
N GLN A 185 0.07 17.69 -8.02
CA GLN A 185 -0.01 18.57 -9.18
C GLN A 185 0.49 17.89 -10.45
N LYS A 186 1.68 17.25 -10.39
CA LYS A 186 2.23 16.48 -11.52
C LYS A 186 1.34 15.32 -11.91
N LEU A 187 0.94 14.48 -10.96
CA LEU A 187 0.14 13.29 -11.22
C LEU A 187 -1.30 13.61 -11.67
N TYR A 188 -1.83 14.75 -11.27
CA TYR A 188 -3.11 15.24 -11.79
C TYR A 188 -3.01 15.58 -13.28
N ASN A 189 -1.91 16.17 -13.70
CA ASN A 189 -1.66 16.51 -15.10
C ASN A 189 -1.12 15.31 -15.93
N GLY A 190 -0.98 14.13 -15.32
CA GLY A 190 -0.46 12.95 -16.00
C GLY A 190 1.07 12.92 -16.11
N ASP A 191 1.77 13.90 -15.55
CA ASP A 191 3.23 13.93 -15.54
C ASP A 191 3.76 12.92 -14.50
N ARG A 192 4.25 11.78 -15.00
CA ARG A 192 4.90 10.72 -14.22
C ARG A 192 6.43 10.73 -14.35
N LYS A 193 7.01 11.73 -15.00
CA LYS A 193 8.46 11.82 -15.27
C LYS A 193 9.27 12.16 -14.02
N PHE A 194 9.04 11.44 -12.93
CA PHE A 194 9.81 11.54 -11.70
C PHE A 194 9.73 10.23 -10.91
N GLY A 195 10.78 9.91 -10.16
CA GLY A 195 10.75 8.74 -9.27
C GLY A 195 9.78 8.95 -8.11
N PRO A 196 9.08 7.93 -7.65
CA PRO A 196 9.01 6.56 -8.12
C PRO A 196 7.95 6.31 -9.22
N CYS A 197 7.34 7.38 -9.74
CA CYS A 197 6.18 7.27 -10.65
C CYS A 197 6.58 6.91 -12.08
N ASN A 198 7.84 7.18 -12.47
CA ASN A 198 8.35 6.85 -13.79
C ASN A 198 8.44 5.33 -13.97
N GLY A 199 7.67 4.80 -14.92
CA GLY A 199 7.63 3.36 -15.18
C GLY A 199 6.88 2.53 -14.14
N CYS A 200 6.08 3.15 -13.27
CA CYS A 200 5.18 2.45 -12.37
C CYS A 200 3.97 1.90 -13.16
N ASP A 201 3.77 0.58 -13.11
CA ASP A 201 2.70 -0.12 -13.82
C ASP A 201 1.33 -0.03 -13.16
N ASN A 202 1.20 0.71 -12.05
CA ASN A 202 -0.04 0.76 -11.30
C ASN A 202 -1.17 1.31 -12.16
N THR A 203 -2.19 0.46 -12.38
CA THR A 203 -3.32 0.79 -13.23
C THR A 203 -4.24 1.81 -12.56
N THR A 204 -4.78 2.70 -13.36
CA THR A 204 -5.60 3.82 -12.92
C THR A 204 -7.00 3.46 -12.47
N LEU A 205 -7.49 2.24 -12.69
CA LEU A 205 -8.87 1.84 -12.35
C LEU A 205 -9.22 2.02 -10.87
N ARG A 206 -8.25 1.86 -9.98
CA ARG A 206 -8.39 2.19 -8.55
C ARG A 206 -7.79 3.55 -8.19
N ASN A 207 -6.97 4.11 -9.03
CA ASN A 207 -6.06 5.21 -8.72
C ASN A 207 -6.37 6.50 -9.47
N GLY A 208 -7.17 6.48 -10.52
CA GLY A 208 -7.27 7.60 -11.44
C GLY A 208 -8.67 8.17 -11.67
N LEU A 209 -9.71 7.57 -11.13
CA LEU A 209 -11.09 8.02 -11.40
C LEU A 209 -11.57 9.16 -10.50
N LEU A 210 -10.85 9.48 -9.44
CA LEU A 210 -11.30 10.41 -8.43
C LEU A 210 -11.19 11.90 -8.80
N PRO A 211 -10.18 12.36 -9.55
CA PRO A 211 -10.12 13.77 -9.92
C PRO A 211 -11.37 14.26 -10.64
N ASP A 212 -11.91 13.48 -11.55
CA ASP A 212 -13.09 13.87 -12.34
C ASP A 212 -14.38 13.82 -11.51
N ARG A 213 -14.49 12.87 -10.59
CA ARG A 213 -15.64 12.76 -9.66
C ARG A 213 -15.62 13.81 -8.55
N MET A 214 -14.48 14.38 -8.26
CA MET A 214 -14.35 15.40 -7.21
C MET A 214 -14.78 16.79 -7.69
N GLY A 215 -15.24 16.94 -8.93
CA GLY A 215 -15.73 18.20 -9.49
C GLY A 215 -14.72 19.35 -9.45
N ARG A 216 -13.43 19.01 -9.38
CA ARG A 216 -12.39 20.01 -9.22
C ARG A 216 -12.04 20.63 -10.57
N LYS A 217 -11.93 21.94 -10.56
CA LYS A 217 -11.25 22.67 -11.63
C LYS A 217 -9.87 22.06 -11.88
N THR A 218 -9.41 22.12 -13.12
CA THR A 218 -8.06 21.71 -13.49
C THR A 218 -7.03 22.32 -12.54
N LEU A 219 -6.12 21.50 -12.03
CA LEU A 219 -4.97 22.04 -11.31
C LEU A 219 -4.10 22.84 -12.29
N PRO A 220 -3.45 23.90 -11.82
CA PRO A 220 -2.52 24.63 -12.68
C PRO A 220 -1.39 23.73 -13.17
N GLU A 221 -0.80 24.10 -14.29
CA GLU A 221 0.40 23.39 -14.80
C GLU A 221 1.52 23.38 -13.75
N PRO A 222 2.34 22.33 -13.72
CA PRO A 222 3.49 22.25 -12.83
C PRO A 222 4.43 23.44 -13.01
N THR A 223 4.68 24.14 -11.92
CA THR A 223 5.57 25.32 -11.89
C THR A 223 7.02 24.92 -11.61
N GLU A 224 7.95 25.88 -11.72
CA GLU A 224 9.35 25.67 -11.30
C GLU A 224 9.43 25.37 -9.79
N GLU A 225 8.59 25.97 -8.97
CA GLU A 225 8.47 25.62 -7.54
C GLU A 225 8.08 24.17 -7.33
N THR A 226 7.13 23.65 -8.14
CA THR A 226 6.76 22.23 -8.13
C THR A 226 7.94 21.33 -8.48
N ASN A 227 8.71 21.70 -9.50
CA ASN A 227 9.88 20.95 -9.91
C ASN A 227 10.98 20.96 -8.83
N THR A 228 11.18 22.11 -8.17
CA THR A 228 12.13 22.25 -7.05
C THR A 228 11.70 21.39 -5.86
N ALA A 229 10.42 21.46 -5.45
CA ALA A 229 9.91 20.62 -4.35
C ALA A 229 10.05 19.12 -4.64
N ILE A 230 9.90 18.71 -5.90
CA ILE A 230 10.14 17.31 -6.30
C ILE A 230 11.62 16.95 -6.20
N LYS A 231 12.54 17.81 -6.66
CA LYS A 231 13.98 17.57 -6.53
C LYS A 231 14.40 17.42 -5.07
N GLU A 232 13.89 18.29 -4.19
CA GLU A 232 14.14 18.23 -2.75
C GLU A 232 13.60 16.94 -2.12
N ALA A 233 12.38 16.55 -2.46
CA ALA A 233 11.76 15.32 -1.96
C ALA A 233 12.54 14.07 -2.40
N LEU A 234 13.03 14.04 -3.62
CA LEU A 234 13.87 12.96 -4.14
C LEU A 234 15.27 12.94 -3.50
N ALA A 235 15.89 14.09 -3.28
CA ALA A 235 17.21 14.19 -2.65
C ALA A 235 17.22 13.67 -1.21
N GLY A 236 16.10 13.80 -0.49
CA GLY A 236 15.91 13.23 0.84
C GLY A 236 15.76 11.69 0.86
N GLY A 237 15.63 11.03 -0.30
CA GLY A 237 15.51 9.58 -0.40
C GLY A 237 16.83 8.86 -0.15
N THR A 238 16.79 7.73 0.56
CA THR A 238 17.95 6.83 0.69
C THR A 238 18.10 6.03 -0.60
N TYR A 239 18.99 6.48 -1.45
CA TYR A 239 19.39 5.77 -2.66
C TYR A 239 20.24 4.57 -2.27
N THR A 240 19.71 3.36 -2.25
CA THR A 240 20.55 2.18 -2.10
C THR A 240 21.19 1.83 -3.44
N LYS A 241 22.50 1.46 -3.44
CA LYS A 241 23.25 1.04 -4.63
C LYS A 241 22.54 -0.04 -5.47
N ARG A 242 21.62 -0.79 -4.84
CA ARG A 242 20.86 -1.86 -5.47
C ARG A 242 19.81 -1.34 -6.45
N VAL A 243 19.24 -0.19 -6.17
CA VAL A 243 18.23 0.43 -7.02
C VAL A 243 18.88 1.19 -8.16
N LYS A 244 20.05 1.81 -7.93
CA LYS A 244 20.84 2.43 -8.99
C LYS A 244 21.12 1.47 -10.14
N LYS A 245 21.42 0.20 -9.81
CA LYS A 245 21.66 -0.86 -10.80
C LYS A 245 20.46 -1.18 -11.69
N HIS A 246 19.23 -0.88 -11.27
CA HIS A 246 18.01 -1.11 -12.05
C HIS A 246 17.68 0.05 -12.99
N TYR A 247 18.16 1.26 -12.69
CA TYR A 247 17.91 2.46 -13.48
C TYR A 247 19.05 2.79 -14.46
N ASP A 248 20.25 2.25 -14.24
CA ASP A 248 21.41 2.46 -15.12
C ASP A 248 21.37 1.56 -16.39
N PHE A 249 20.29 0.76 -16.59
CA PHE A 249 20.07 -0.07 -17.76
C PHE A 249 19.04 0.50 -18.76
N ILE A 250 18.64 1.76 -18.62
CA ILE A 250 17.79 2.49 -19.58
C ILE A 250 18.66 3.70 -20.10
#